data_8c239d983aae5ce3fa79aec5727379f4
#
_entry.id   8c239d983aae5ce3fa79aec5727379f4
#
_cell.length_a   1.000
_cell.length_b   1.000
_cell.length_c   1.000
_cell.angle_alpha   90.00
_cell.angle_beta   90.00
_cell.angle_gamma   90.00
#
_symmetry.space_group_name_H-M   'P 1'
#
loop_
_entity.id
_entity.type
_entity.pdbx_description
1 polymer ?
#
loop_
_entity_poly.entity_id
_entity_poly.type
_entity_poly.pdbx_seq_one_letter_code
_entity_poly.pdbx_strand_id
1 'polypeptide(L)'
;MKKIILLFTILSLQFSYAQIGDVIWEENFNDLDNWMKITGNGSWGWGNGELEFYQEENVEIAEVPGEQGNNALHITAQEESGPDIVDQWGNPLNYTSGKVTTKAKIAIKYGVIETRVRVPDLDLGGWPAVWLLGTSNLGWPRSGEIDIMEMGSRQEFRDLHDEHNGGNDSDNSTVNQVVGSNAIFYADEAVTSENPSGAASISWDPDDDYCRPYYNYDNLNDRFLTYRIYWDPDSIRFTVIDDSVEYNLYTEPFPIDSVSAEFQEPFYLIANLAIGGLFTDAVYNWWNRIAYFYAFSCSYVC
;
A
#
# COMPACT_ATOMS: atom_id res chain seq x y z
N MET A 1 57.66 17.21 -38.86
CA MET A 1 56.95 17.18 -37.55
C MET A 1 55.47 17.08 -37.85
N LYS A 2 54.84 15.91 -37.71
CA LYS A 2 53.41 15.68 -37.91
C LYS A 2 52.69 16.00 -36.59
N LYS A 3 51.79 16.97 -36.55
CA LYS A 3 50.94 17.27 -35.43
C LYS A 3 49.75 16.31 -35.43
N ILE A 4 49.66 15.45 -34.41
CA ILE A 4 48.47 14.61 -34.16
C ILE A 4 47.52 15.46 -33.35
N ILE A 5 46.35 15.74 -33.91
CA ILE A 5 45.21 16.40 -33.21
C ILE A 5 44.36 15.26 -32.67
N LEU A 6 44.35 15.12 -31.34
CA LEU A 6 43.50 14.16 -30.62
C LEU A 6 42.13 14.83 -30.41
N LEU A 7 41.11 14.33 -31.11
CA LEU A 7 39.73 14.81 -30.96
C LEU A 7 39.10 14.01 -29.79
N PHE A 8 38.89 14.67 -28.64
CA PHE A 8 38.10 14.11 -27.54
C PHE A 8 36.62 14.34 -27.85
N THR A 9 35.92 13.27 -28.22
CA THR A 9 34.45 13.24 -28.24
C THR A 9 33.94 13.09 -26.81
N ILE A 10 33.43 14.17 -26.24
CA ILE A 10 32.68 14.11 -24.96
C ILE A 10 31.31 13.50 -25.29
N LEU A 11 31.12 12.25 -24.88
CA LEU A 11 29.82 11.59 -24.89
C LEU A 11 29.02 12.15 -23.70
N SER A 12 28.17 13.14 -23.96
CA SER A 12 27.21 13.62 -22.96
C SER A 12 26.12 12.53 -22.81
N LEU A 13 26.17 11.77 -21.72
CA LEU A 13 25.03 10.99 -21.26
C LEU A 13 23.91 11.98 -20.90
N GLN A 14 22.95 12.13 -21.77
CA GLN A 14 21.70 12.81 -21.44
C GLN A 14 20.88 11.83 -20.61
N PHE A 15 20.83 12.05 -19.30
CA PHE A 15 19.81 11.44 -18.46
C PHE A 15 18.48 12.11 -18.85
N SER A 16 17.65 11.39 -19.59
CA SER A 16 16.25 11.79 -19.77
C SER A 16 15.55 11.51 -18.45
N TYR A 17 15.39 12.52 -17.61
CA TYR A 17 14.38 12.47 -16.58
C TYR A 17 13.03 12.45 -17.32
N ALA A 18 12.25 11.38 -17.12
CA ALA A 18 10.87 11.39 -17.54
C ALA A 18 10.19 12.57 -16.82
N GLN A 19 9.72 13.55 -17.58
CA GLN A 19 9.02 14.67 -17.02
C GLN A 19 7.66 14.13 -16.55
N ILE A 20 7.43 14.15 -15.25
CA ILE A 20 6.09 13.92 -14.70
C ILE A 20 5.17 14.97 -15.31
N GLY A 21 4.04 14.53 -15.87
CA GLY A 21 3.09 15.40 -16.56
C GLY A 21 2.31 16.33 -15.61
N ASP A 22 1.23 16.90 -16.11
CA ASP A 22 0.36 17.77 -15.32
C ASP A 22 -0.48 16.92 -14.34
N VAL A 23 -0.77 17.49 -13.16
CA VAL A 23 -1.70 16.89 -12.19
C VAL A 23 -3.09 16.82 -12.81
N ILE A 24 -3.65 15.60 -12.91
CA ILE A 24 -4.99 15.37 -13.46
C ILE A 24 -6.04 15.42 -12.36
N TRP A 25 -5.71 14.89 -11.20
CA TRP A 25 -6.57 14.85 -10.03
C TRP A 25 -5.73 14.98 -8.76
N GLU A 26 -6.26 15.72 -7.81
CA GLU A 26 -5.64 15.91 -6.51
C GLU A 26 -6.72 15.85 -5.43
N GLU A 27 -6.44 15.15 -4.33
CA GLU A 27 -7.29 15.10 -3.15
C GLU A 27 -6.60 15.81 -1.98
N ASN A 28 -7.22 16.88 -1.53
CA ASN A 28 -6.73 17.70 -0.42
C ASN A 28 -7.60 17.54 0.84
N PHE A 29 -8.53 16.58 0.83
CA PHE A 29 -9.44 16.28 1.93
C PHE A 29 -10.15 17.51 2.51
N ASN A 30 -10.64 18.39 1.62
CA ASN A 30 -11.55 19.47 2.04
C ASN A 30 -12.97 18.94 2.33
N ASP A 31 -13.32 17.83 1.70
CA ASP A 31 -14.52 17.02 1.90
C ASP A 31 -14.22 15.54 1.57
N LEU A 32 -15.24 14.70 1.64
CA LEU A 32 -15.16 13.28 1.25
C LEU A 32 -16.05 12.97 0.02
N ASP A 33 -16.35 13.95 -0.81
CA ASP A 33 -17.27 13.78 -1.94
C ASP A 33 -16.80 12.71 -2.95
N ASN A 34 -15.48 12.53 -3.07
CA ASN A 34 -14.86 11.49 -3.90
C ASN A 34 -14.76 10.13 -3.21
N TRP A 35 -15.08 10.03 -1.94
CA TRP A 35 -14.91 8.84 -1.12
C TRP A 35 -16.24 8.31 -0.61
N MET A 36 -16.28 7.01 -0.37
CA MET A 36 -17.35 6.33 0.36
C MET A 36 -16.73 5.67 1.59
N LYS A 37 -17.33 5.88 2.74
CA LYS A 37 -17.01 5.15 3.96
C LYS A 37 -17.62 3.75 3.90
N ILE A 38 -16.86 2.75 4.32
CA ILE A 38 -17.25 1.34 4.32
C ILE A 38 -17.61 0.93 5.73
N THR A 39 -18.69 0.14 5.87
CA THR A 39 -19.15 -0.38 7.15
C THR A 39 -19.21 -1.90 7.13
N GLY A 40 -18.77 -2.54 8.21
CA GLY A 40 -18.83 -3.99 8.40
C GLY A 40 -17.47 -4.64 8.57
N ASN A 41 -17.48 -5.96 8.77
CA ASN A 41 -16.28 -6.81 8.86
C ASN A 41 -16.05 -7.65 7.58
N GLY A 42 -16.89 -7.47 6.54
CA GLY A 42 -16.81 -8.23 5.31
C GLY A 42 -17.09 -9.73 5.49
N SER A 43 -16.71 -10.53 4.50
CA SER A 43 -16.77 -11.98 4.59
C SER A 43 -15.45 -12.50 5.15
N TRP A 44 -15.52 -13.19 6.28
CA TRP A 44 -14.35 -13.76 6.98
C TRP A 44 -13.24 -12.73 7.22
N GLY A 45 -13.60 -11.57 7.84
CA GLY A 45 -12.64 -10.48 8.06
C GLY A 45 -11.98 -10.04 6.75
N TRP A 46 -12.81 -9.66 5.78
CA TRP A 46 -12.40 -9.23 4.42
C TRP A 46 -11.57 -10.25 3.63
N GLY A 47 -11.64 -11.53 4.03
CA GLY A 47 -10.85 -12.61 3.44
C GLY A 47 -9.50 -12.86 4.15
N ASN A 48 -9.11 -12.00 5.08
CA ASN A 48 -7.80 -12.00 5.73
C ASN A 48 -7.87 -12.34 7.23
N GLY A 49 -9.07 -12.61 7.78
CA GLY A 49 -9.25 -12.81 9.22
C GLY A 49 -9.03 -11.54 10.04
N GLU A 50 -9.28 -10.38 9.45
CA GLU A 50 -9.20 -9.07 10.12
C GLU A 50 -10.20 -9.01 11.29
N LEU A 51 -9.81 -8.34 12.37
CA LEU A 51 -10.50 -8.38 13.67
C LEU A 51 -11.41 -7.17 13.91
N GLU A 52 -11.33 -6.12 13.10
CA GLU A 52 -12.10 -4.90 13.26
C GLU A 52 -13.44 -4.98 12.54
N PHE A 53 -14.34 -4.12 12.99
CA PHE A 53 -15.53 -3.70 12.28
C PHE A 53 -15.30 -2.29 11.76
N TYR A 54 -15.29 -2.10 10.45
CA TYR A 54 -15.23 -0.76 9.88
C TYR A 54 -16.54 -0.02 10.10
N GLN A 55 -16.44 1.24 10.53
CA GLN A 55 -17.59 2.12 10.72
C GLN A 55 -17.27 3.57 10.33
N GLU A 56 -18.33 4.33 10.02
CA GLU A 56 -18.19 5.67 9.47
C GLU A 56 -17.59 6.66 10.49
N GLU A 57 -17.83 6.43 11.76
CA GLU A 57 -17.38 7.24 12.89
C GLU A 57 -15.85 7.22 13.07
N ASN A 58 -15.20 6.17 12.59
CA ASN A 58 -13.73 6.03 12.62
C ASN A 58 -13.03 6.76 11.47
N VAL A 59 -13.78 7.47 10.62
CA VAL A 59 -13.26 8.21 9.48
C VAL A 59 -13.69 9.66 9.55
N GLU A 60 -12.73 10.54 9.60
CA GLU A 60 -12.97 12.00 9.60
C GLU A 60 -11.92 12.74 8.76
N ILE A 61 -12.18 14.02 8.52
CA ILE A 61 -11.18 14.96 8.03
C ILE A 61 -10.64 15.71 9.24
N ALA A 62 -9.33 15.71 9.40
CA ALA A 62 -8.67 16.43 10.48
C ALA A 62 -7.51 17.27 9.96
N GLU A 63 -7.28 18.42 10.60
CA GLU A 63 -6.08 19.22 10.34
C GLU A 63 -4.85 18.48 10.86
N VAL A 64 -3.80 18.52 10.06
CA VAL A 64 -2.54 17.87 10.40
C VAL A 64 -1.86 18.56 11.56
N PRO A 65 -1.48 17.85 12.60
CA PRO A 65 -0.74 18.43 13.69
C PRO A 65 0.54 19.13 13.22
N GLY A 66 0.59 20.46 13.42
CA GLY A 66 1.73 21.30 13.04
C GLY A 66 1.71 21.85 11.62
N GLU A 67 0.71 21.52 10.80
CA GLU A 67 0.58 21.99 9.41
C GLU A 67 -0.75 22.76 9.23
N GLN A 68 -0.83 23.96 9.78
CA GLN A 68 -2.05 24.77 9.78
C GLN A 68 -2.66 24.95 8.39
N GLY A 69 -3.96 24.65 8.26
CA GLY A 69 -4.71 24.76 7.00
C GLY A 69 -4.48 23.56 6.06
N ASN A 70 -3.74 22.54 6.50
CA ASN A 70 -3.53 21.32 5.73
C ASN A 70 -4.36 20.18 6.32
N ASN A 71 -5.37 19.73 5.60
CA ASN A 71 -6.28 18.67 6.02
C ASN A 71 -5.78 17.29 5.56
N ALA A 72 -6.19 16.26 6.29
CA ALA A 72 -5.95 14.87 5.95
C ALA A 72 -7.21 14.03 6.16
N LEU A 73 -7.30 12.92 5.44
CA LEU A 73 -8.10 11.78 5.84
C LEU A 73 -7.51 11.22 7.14
N HIS A 74 -8.31 11.15 8.16
CA HIS A 74 -7.94 10.61 9.45
C HIS A 74 -8.76 9.35 9.74
N ILE A 75 -8.09 8.24 9.95
CA ILE A 75 -8.69 6.96 10.30
C ILE A 75 -8.24 6.57 11.69
N THR A 76 -9.22 6.26 12.55
CA THR A 76 -9.00 5.86 13.94
C THR A 76 -9.31 4.37 14.10
N ALA A 77 -8.38 3.61 14.68
CA ALA A 77 -8.64 2.27 15.17
C ALA A 77 -8.67 2.26 16.69
N GLN A 78 -9.65 1.59 17.28
CA GLN A 78 -9.85 1.59 18.73
C GLN A 78 -10.47 0.29 19.24
N GLU A 79 -10.25 -0.02 20.52
CA GLU A 79 -11.01 -1.05 21.23
C GLU A 79 -12.43 -0.53 21.47
N GLU A 80 -13.39 -1.20 20.88
CA GLU A 80 -14.81 -0.88 21.01
C GLU A 80 -15.63 -2.14 20.77
N SER A 81 -16.70 -2.30 21.54
CA SER A 81 -17.64 -3.40 21.36
C SER A 81 -19.07 -2.92 21.51
N GLY A 82 -19.97 -3.57 20.83
CA GLY A 82 -21.40 -3.21 20.89
C GLY A 82 -22.27 -4.28 20.26
N PRO A 83 -23.61 -4.17 20.40
CA PRO A 83 -24.53 -5.19 19.89
C PRO A 83 -24.51 -5.32 18.36
N ASP A 84 -24.10 -4.28 17.66
CA ASP A 84 -24.07 -4.22 16.20
C ASP A 84 -22.63 -4.40 15.64
N ILE A 85 -21.62 -4.50 16.54
CA ILE A 85 -20.21 -4.74 16.18
C ILE A 85 -19.97 -6.23 16.19
N VAL A 86 -20.33 -6.88 15.10
CA VAL A 86 -20.31 -8.35 14.97
C VAL A 86 -19.77 -8.77 13.59
N ASP A 87 -19.22 -9.96 13.53
CA ASP A 87 -18.83 -10.59 12.27
C ASP A 87 -20.05 -11.06 11.46
N GLN A 88 -19.81 -11.65 10.29
CA GLN A 88 -20.86 -12.18 9.41
C GLN A 88 -21.70 -13.31 10.03
N TRP A 89 -21.24 -13.92 11.11
CA TRP A 89 -21.96 -15.01 11.83
C TRP A 89 -22.64 -14.50 13.10
N GLY A 90 -22.50 -13.20 13.43
CA GLY A 90 -23.05 -12.60 14.64
C GLY A 90 -22.18 -12.76 15.88
N ASN A 91 -20.90 -13.15 15.74
CA ASN A 91 -19.96 -13.17 16.86
C ASN A 91 -19.49 -11.74 17.16
N PRO A 92 -19.41 -11.35 18.45
CA PRO A 92 -18.92 -10.03 18.83
C PRO A 92 -17.49 -9.80 18.36
N LEU A 93 -17.26 -8.60 17.82
CA LEU A 93 -15.94 -8.04 17.58
C LEU A 93 -15.62 -7.03 18.67
N ASN A 94 -14.33 -6.78 18.89
CA ASN A 94 -13.86 -5.93 19.98
C ASN A 94 -13.09 -4.70 19.49
N TYR A 95 -13.04 -4.50 18.18
CA TYR A 95 -12.30 -3.41 17.56
C TYR A 95 -13.15 -2.75 16.49
N THR A 96 -13.02 -1.44 16.40
CA THR A 96 -13.55 -0.67 15.27
C THR A 96 -12.42 0.07 14.57
N SER A 97 -12.59 0.31 13.29
CA SER A 97 -11.64 1.06 12.46
C SER A 97 -12.34 1.71 11.28
N GLY A 98 -11.57 2.32 10.38
CA GLY A 98 -12.07 3.00 9.19
C GLY A 98 -11.53 2.44 7.89
N LYS A 99 -12.40 2.46 6.87
CA LYS A 99 -12.09 2.14 5.48
C LYS A 99 -12.86 3.06 4.55
N VAL A 100 -12.16 3.60 3.55
CA VAL A 100 -12.77 4.45 2.52
C VAL A 100 -12.38 3.98 1.13
N THR A 101 -13.20 4.29 0.14
CA THR A 101 -12.94 3.93 -1.25
C THR A 101 -13.49 4.96 -2.23
N THR A 102 -12.81 5.11 -3.37
CA THR A 102 -13.30 5.91 -4.51
C THR A 102 -14.13 5.10 -5.50
N LYS A 103 -14.53 3.87 -5.15
CA LYS A 103 -15.33 2.98 -6.02
C LYS A 103 -16.55 3.70 -6.59
N ALA A 104 -16.77 3.56 -7.89
CA ALA A 104 -17.85 4.22 -8.64
C ALA A 104 -17.79 5.76 -8.68
N LYS A 105 -16.76 6.38 -8.17
CA LYS A 105 -16.55 7.83 -8.19
C LYS A 105 -15.32 8.20 -9.01
N ILE A 106 -14.15 7.61 -8.68
CA ILE A 106 -12.89 7.84 -9.37
C ILE A 106 -12.26 6.50 -9.71
N ALA A 107 -11.84 6.36 -10.95
CA ALA A 107 -11.03 5.23 -11.41
C ALA A 107 -9.84 5.76 -12.21
N ILE A 108 -8.70 5.16 -12.01
CA ILE A 108 -7.42 5.55 -12.55
C ILE A 108 -6.90 4.42 -13.42
N LYS A 109 -6.30 4.76 -14.54
CA LYS A 109 -5.58 3.81 -15.40
C LYS A 109 -4.33 4.47 -15.92
N TYR A 110 -3.17 3.91 -15.57
CA TYR A 110 -1.82 4.40 -15.87
C TYR A 110 -1.51 5.79 -15.26
N GLY A 111 -0.27 6.18 -15.32
CA GLY A 111 0.25 7.44 -14.82
C GLY A 111 1.01 7.29 -13.51
N VAL A 112 1.25 8.40 -12.85
CA VAL A 112 1.91 8.44 -11.55
C VAL A 112 0.86 8.67 -10.47
N ILE A 113 0.76 7.75 -9.52
CA ILE A 113 -0.10 7.90 -8.35
C ILE A 113 0.80 8.13 -7.14
N GLU A 114 0.56 9.21 -6.43
CA GLU A 114 1.32 9.59 -5.25
C GLU A 114 0.38 9.75 -4.05
N THR A 115 0.79 9.22 -2.90
CA THR A 115 0.08 9.38 -1.65
C THR A 115 1.06 9.68 -0.52
N ARG A 116 0.77 10.68 0.30
CA ARG A 116 1.54 11.05 1.48
C ARG A 116 0.84 10.53 2.73
N VAL A 117 1.50 9.66 3.48
CA VAL A 117 0.90 8.91 4.57
C VAL A 117 1.74 8.98 5.83
N ARG A 118 1.11 9.05 6.98
CA ARG A 118 1.69 8.78 8.28
C ARG A 118 0.88 7.70 8.98
N VAL A 119 1.54 6.61 9.34
CA VAL A 119 0.90 5.48 10.04
C VAL A 119 0.99 5.63 11.56
N PRO A 120 0.14 4.94 12.33
CA PRO A 120 0.26 4.88 13.79
C PRO A 120 1.43 3.99 14.22
N ASP A 121 1.61 3.85 15.54
CA ASP A 121 2.42 2.76 16.10
C ASP A 121 1.73 1.42 15.83
N LEU A 122 2.42 0.55 15.10
CA LEU A 122 1.90 -0.73 14.61
C LEU A 122 2.22 -1.93 15.53
N ASP A 123 3.03 -1.73 16.57
CA ASP A 123 3.36 -2.79 17.57
C ASP A 123 2.10 -3.40 18.20
N LEU A 124 1.00 -2.79 17.93
CA LEU A 124 -0.33 -3.19 18.38
C LEU A 124 -1.09 -4.06 17.35
N GLY A 125 -0.48 -4.51 16.24
CA GLY A 125 -1.10 -5.29 15.18
C GLY A 125 -1.93 -4.48 14.20
N GLY A 126 -1.66 -3.18 14.10
CA GLY A 126 -2.22 -2.35 13.04
C GLY A 126 -1.68 -2.76 11.67
N TRP A 127 -2.55 -2.69 10.67
CA TRP A 127 -2.25 -2.96 9.27
C TRP A 127 -2.84 -1.84 8.41
N PRO A 128 -2.15 -0.70 8.32
CA PRO A 128 -2.53 0.37 7.40
C PRO A 128 -2.20 -0.02 5.97
N ALA A 129 -3.13 0.30 5.05
CA ALA A 129 -2.95 0.11 3.62
C ALA A 129 -3.52 1.27 2.81
N VAL A 130 -2.81 1.64 1.74
CA VAL A 130 -3.32 2.43 0.63
C VAL A 130 -3.10 1.62 -0.65
N TRP A 131 -4.17 1.30 -1.30
CA TRP A 131 -4.17 0.32 -2.37
C TRP A 131 -5.25 0.59 -3.43
N LEU A 132 -5.20 -0.16 -4.52
CA LEU A 132 -6.17 -0.07 -5.60
C LEU A 132 -6.74 -1.45 -5.91
N LEU A 133 -8.00 -1.47 -6.31
CA LEU A 133 -8.68 -2.67 -6.78
C LEU A 133 -9.30 -2.40 -8.15
N GLY A 134 -9.17 -3.38 -9.05
CA GLY A 134 -9.68 -3.26 -10.41
C GLY A 134 -11.19 -3.11 -10.48
N THR A 135 -11.66 -2.34 -11.46
CA THR A 135 -13.09 -2.04 -11.64
C THR A 135 -13.87 -3.16 -12.32
N SER A 136 -13.20 -4.22 -12.77
CA SER A 136 -13.87 -5.36 -13.42
C SER A 136 -14.78 -6.09 -12.43
N ASN A 137 -15.84 -6.73 -12.93
CA ASN A 137 -16.77 -7.52 -12.12
C ASN A 137 -16.33 -8.99 -11.96
N LEU A 138 -15.07 -9.29 -12.26
CA LEU A 138 -14.56 -10.67 -12.22
C LEU A 138 -14.30 -11.18 -10.80
N GLY A 139 -14.28 -10.26 -9.81
CA GLY A 139 -13.92 -10.59 -8.43
C GLY A 139 -12.40 -10.77 -8.25
N TRP A 140 -11.98 -10.75 -7.00
CA TRP A 140 -10.59 -10.93 -6.63
C TRP A 140 -10.14 -12.41 -6.80
N PRO A 141 -8.92 -12.70 -7.27
CA PRO A 141 -7.88 -11.77 -7.72
C PRO A 141 -7.98 -11.37 -9.20
N ARG A 142 -8.96 -11.88 -9.96
CA ARG A 142 -9.13 -11.62 -11.41
C ARG A 142 -9.44 -10.16 -11.76
N SER A 143 -9.80 -9.34 -10.78
CA SER A 143 -9.92 -7.89 -10.95
C SER A 143 -8.58 -7.17 -10.89
N GLY A 144 -7.54 -7.81 -10.37
CA GLY A 144 -6.25 -7.21 -10.06
C GLY A 144 -6.28 -6.36 -8.78
N GLU A 145 -5.14 -6.28 -8.08
CA GLU A 145 -4.91 -5.46 -6.90
C GLU A 145 -3.53 -4.84 -6.97
N ILE A 146 -3.39 -3.57 -6.60
CA ILE A 146 -2.11 -2.86 -6.53
C ILE A 146 -2.01 -2.21 -5.16
N ASP A 147 -1.09 -2.68 -4.34
CA ASP A 147 -0.86 -2.15 -3.00
C ASP A 147 0.25 -1.12 -3.06
N ILE A 148 -0.13 0.17 -2.98
CA ILE A 148 0.83 1.28 -3.02
C ILE A 148 1.71 1.24 -1.78
N MET A 149 1.12 0.95 -0.61
CA MET A 149 1.83 0.75 0.64
C MET A 149 1.04 -0.14 1.60
N GLU A 150 1.76 -1.00 2.29
CA GLU A 150 1.28 -1.80 3.41
C GLU A 150 2.35 -1.86 4.50
N MET A 151 1.94 -1.73 5.76
CA MET A 151 2.83 -1.89 6.92
C MET A 151 2.18 -2.79 7.98
N GLY A 152 2.98 -3.28 8.91
CA GLY A 152 2.50 -4.15 10.00
C GLY A 152 2.71 -5.65 9.73
N SER A 153 3.48 -6.00 8.71
CA SER A 153 3.74 -7.39 8.33
C SER A 153 4.36 -8.20 9.48
N ARG A 154 3.98 -9.48 9.56
CA ARG A 154 4.51 -10.41 10.55
C ARG A 154 6.01 -10.66 10.37
N GLN A 155 6.68 -11.05 11.47
CA GLN A 155 8.12 -11.24 11.51
C GLN A 155 8.62 -12.20 10.43
N GLU A 156 7.89 -13.29 10.18
CA GLU A 156 8.23 -14.26 9.14
C GLU A 156 8.38 -13.61 7.75
N PHE A 157 7.51 -12.67 7.39
CA PHE A 157 7.63 -11.94 6.12
C PHE A 157 8.79 -10.95 6.14
N ARG A 158 9.04 -10.28 7.28
CA ARG A 158 10.16 -9.37 7.39
C ARG A 158 11.50 -10.10 7.30
N ASP A 159 11.62 -11.28 7.88
CA ASP A 159 12.82 -12.12 7.83
C ASP A 159 13.12 -12.65 6.43
N LEU A 160 12.09 -13.04 5.67
CA LEU A 160 12.25 -13.48 4.27
C LEU A 160 12.87 -12.39 3.38
N HIS A 161 12.58 -11.12 3.66
CA HIS A 161 13.10 -10.00 2.90
C HIS A 161 14.55 -9.64 3.24
N ASP A 162 15.10 -10.13 4.34
CA ASP A 162 16.47 -9.88 4.78
C ASP A 162 17.49 -10.57 3.92
N GLU A 163 17.26 -11.80 3.56
CA GLU A 163 18.17 -12.58 2.75
C GLU A 163 18.41 -11.91 1.39
N HIS A 164 17.40 -11.20 0.85
CA HIS A 164 17.47 -10.51 -0.43
C HIS A 164 18.08 -9.10 -0.36
N ASN A 165 18.10 -8.46 0.81
CA ASN A 165 18.70 -7.13 0.99
C ASN A 165 20.21 -7.14 1.20
N GLY A 166 20.90 -8.26 0.94
CA GLY A 166 22.36 -8.37 1.00
C GLY A 166 22.91 -8.37 2.43
N GLY A 167 22.14 -8.87 3.40
CA GLY A 167 22.57 -9.01 4.78
C GLY A 167 22.56 -7.70 5.56
N ASN A 168 21.77 -6.72 5.15
CA ASN A 168 21.47 -5.57 6.01
C ASN A 168 20.31 -5.97 6.93
N ASP A 169 20.68 -6.44 8.07
CA ASP A 169 19.99 -6.70 9.35
C ASP A 169 18.54 -6.21 9.50
N SER A 170 17.58 -6.63 8.67
CA SER A 170 16.19 -6.60 9.04
C SER A 170 15.78 -7.76 9.97
N ASP A 171 16.68 -8.72 10.26
CA ASP A 171 16.49 -9.88 11.16
C ASP A 171 15.86 -9.54 12.53
N ASN A 172 15.88 -8.29 12.91
CA ASN A 172 15.26 -7.78 14.13
C ASN A 172 14.43 -6.52 13.85
N SER A 173 13.99 -6.31 12.61
CA SER A 173 13.15 -5.16 12.29
C SER A 173 11.83 -5.25 13.04
N THR A 174 11.35 -4.10 13.52
CA THR A 174 10.02 -3.96 14.06
C THR A 174 9.01 -3.71 12.94
N VAL A 175 7.74 -3.92 13.23
CA VAL A 175 6.62 -3.60 12.31
C VAL A 175 6.61 -2.13 11.88
N ASN A 176 7.23 -1.24 12.66
CA ASN A 176 7.31 0.20 12.40
C ASN A 176 8.49 0.59 11.48
N GLN A 177 9.34 -0.35 11.08
CA GLN A 177 10.56 -0.09 10.32
C GLN A 177 10.50 -0.57 8.87
N VAL A 178 9.45 -1.30 8.48
CA VAL A 178 9.34 -1.93 7.17
C VAL A 178 8.03 -1.56 6.49
N VAL A 179 8.10 -1.14 5.24
CA VAL A 179 6.93 -0.94 4.37
C VAL A 179 7.12 -1.73 3.08
N GLY A 180 6.05 -2.39 2.65
CA GLY A 180 5.97 -3.12 1.40
C GLY A 180 4.97 -2.52 0.43
N SER A 181 5.06 -2.97 -0.81
CA SER A 181 4.09 -2.77 -1.89
C SER A 181 3.84 -4.11 -2.58
N ASN A 182 2.78 -4.20 -3.36
CA ASN A 182 2.43 -5.45 -4.01
C ASN A 182 1.63 -5.22 -5.30
N ALA A 183 1.64 -6.22 -6.18
CA ALA A 183 0.72 -6.34 -7.31
C ALA A 183 0.22 -7.78 -7.35
N ILE A 184 -1.10 -7.96 -7.14
CA ILE A 184 -1.74 -9.27 -7.07
C ILE A 184 -2.64 -9.46 -8.29
N PHE A 185 -2.47 -10.58 -8.95
CA PHE A 185 -3.19 -10.94 -10.17
C PHE A 185 -3.63 -12.41 -10.13
N TYR A 186 -4.40 -12.82 -11.13
CA TYR A 186 -4.79 -14.21 -11.28
C TYR A 186 -3.82 -14.95 -12.20
N ALA A 187 -3.35 -16.13 -11.77
CA ALA A 187 -2.59 -17.03 -12.61
C ALA A 187 -3.15 -18.46 -12.51
N ASP A 188 -3.39 -19.10 -13.68
CA ASP A 188 -3.91 -20.48 -13.73
C ASP A 188 -2.94 -21.47 -13.05
N GLU A 189 -1.63 -21.26 -13.16
CA GLU A 189 -0.58 -22.07 -12.53
C GLU A 189 -0.51 -21.91 -11.01
N ALA A 190 -1.04 -20.80 -10.48
CA ALA A 190 -1.12 -20.58 -9.02
C ALA A 190 -2.32 -21.29 -8.38
N VAL A 191 -3.23 -21.87 -9.17
CA VAL A 191 -4.40 -22.59 -8.62
C VAL A 191 -3.95 -23.92 -8.04
N THR A 192 -4.03 -24.06 -6.73
CA THR A 192 -3.73 -25.28 -5.98
C THR A 192 -4.83 -25.60 -4.97
N SER A 193 -4.71 -26.73 -4.26
CA SER A 193 -5.61 -27.04 -3.14
C SER A 193 -5.50 -26.06 -1.98
N GLU A 194 -4.30 -25.48 -1.79
CA GLU A 194 -4.00 -24.50 -0.76
C GLU A 194 -4.31 -23.07 -1.21
N ASN A 195 -4.23 -22.82 -2.52
CA ASN A 195 -4.56 -21.52 -3.15
C ASN A 195 -5.64 -21.68 -4.22
N PRO A 196 -6.89 -21.98 -3.84
CA PRO A 196 -7.97 -22.20 -4.82
C PRO A 196 -8.41 -20.93 -5.56
N SER A 197 -8.00 -19.75 -5.08
CA SER A 197 -8.27 -18.46 -5.72
C SER A 197 -7.45 -18.25 -6.98
N GLY A 198 -6.26 -18.88 -7.08
CA GLY A 198 -5.28 -18.62 -8.14
C GLY A 198 -4.62 -17.24 -8.02
N ALA A 199 -4.61 -16.66 -6.83
CA ALA A 199 -3.89 -15.41 -6.59
C ALA A 199 -2.38 -15.63 -6.72
N ALA A 200 -1.72 -14.73 -7.41
CA ALA A 200 -0.28 -14.73 -7.59
C ALA A 200 0.27 -13.32 -7.39
N SER A 201 1.50 -13.23 -6.91
CA SER A 201 2.24 -11.98 -6.77
C SER A 201 3.73 -12.27 -6.80
N ILE A 202 4.50 -11.37 -7.39
CA ILE A 202 5.96 -11.47 -7.38
C ILE A 202 6.56 -11.27 -5.99
N SER A 203 5.86 -10.58 -5.09
CA SER A 203 6.33 -10.36 -3.71
C SER A 203 6.25 -11.60 -2.83
N TRP A 204 5.57 -12.65 -3.29
CA TRP A 204 5.38 -13.88 -2.51
C TRP A 204 6.41 -14.96 -2.83
N ASP A 205 7.21 -14.77 -3.87
CA ASP A 205 8.28 -15.69 -4.20
C ASP A 205 9.57 -15.25 -3.49
N PRO A 206 10.01 -15.97 -2.45
CA PRO A 206 11.22 -15.62 -1.71
C PRO A 206 12.50 -15.81 -2.54
N ASP A 207 12.45 -16.59 -3.61
CA ASP A 207 13.58 -16.82 -4.50
C ASP A 207 13.67 -15.73 -5.59
N ASP A 208 12.72 -14.79 -5.63
CA ASP A 208 12.69 -13.74 -6.63
C ASP A 208 13.43 -12.48 -6.13
N ASP A 209 14.41 -12.03 -6.90
CA ASP A 209 15.18 -10.79 -6.65
C ASP A 209 14.30 -9.51 -6.70
N TYR A 210 13.01 -9.63 -7.01
CA TYR A 210 12.10 -8.50 -7.13
C TYR A 210 11.68 -7.91 -5.78
N CYS A 211 11.51 -8.72 -4.74
CA CYS A 211 10.94 -8.26 -3.49
C CYS A 211 11.97 -7.52 -2.64
N ARG A 212 11.84 -6.20 -2.56
CA ARG A 212 12.67 -5.36 -1.68
C ARG A 212 11.79 -4.33 -0.98
N PRO A 213 11.20 -4.67 0.18
CA PRO A 213 10.52 -3.67 0.99
C PRO A 213 11.50 -2.57 1.40
N TYR A 214 10.99 -1.37 1.62
CA TYR A 214 11.79 -0.30 2.19
C TYR A 214 11.94 -0.52 3.69
N TYR A 215 13.17 -0.53 4.14
CA TYR A 215 13.56 -0.64 5.53
C TYR A 215 14.34 0.60 5.98
N ASN A 216 14.06 1.09 7.20
CA ASN A 216 14.84 2.12 7.85
C ASN A 216 15.06 1.73 9.32
N TYR A 217 16.27 1.97 9.86
CA TYR A 217 16.58 1.77 11.28
C TYR A 217 15.75 2.66 12.21
N ASP A 218 15.37 3.86 11.72
CA ASP A 218 14.45 4.74 12.42
C ASP A 218 13.00 4.34 12.07
N ASN A 219 12.11 4.45 13.05
CA ASN A 219 10.72 4.12 12.86
C ASN A 219 10.09 5.00 11.76
N LEU A 220 9.33 4.37 10.85
CA LEU A 220 8.65 5.05 9.75
C LEU A 220 7.35 5.73 10.19
N ASN A 221 6.79 5.34 11.34
CA ASN A 221 5.50 5.79 11.83
C ASN A 221 5.51 7.17 12.52
N ASP A 222 6.66 7.76 12.79
CA ASP A 222 6.79 9.06 13.45
C ASP A 222 6.77 10.26 12.49
N ARG A 223 6.80 9.99 11.18
CA ARG A 223 6.84 10.99 10.11
C ARG A 223 5.95 10.64 8.93
N PHE A 224 5.72 11.62 8.08
CA PHE A 224 5.07 11.40 6.79
C PHE A 224 6.06 10.90 5.76
N LEU A 225 5.68 9.82 5.09
CA LEU A 225 6.35 9.31 3.91
C LEU A 225 5.48 9.53 2.68
N THR A 226 6.09 9.69 1.53
CA THR A 226 5.37 9.77 0.26
C THR A 226 5.60 8.47 -0.50
N TYR A 227 4.52 7.77 -0.80
CA TYR A 227 4.53 6.55 -1.59
C TYR A 227 4.07 6.87 -3.00
N ARG A 228 4.74 6.26 -3.98
CA ARG A 228 4.45 6.55 -5.39
C ARG A 228 4.52 5.29 -6.22
N ILE A 229 3.59 5.16 -7.15
CA ILE A 229 3.68 4.18 -8.23
C ILE A 229 3.78 4.90 -9.57
N TYR A 230 4.57 4.34 -10.47
CA TYR A 230 4.65 4.70 -11.88
C TYR A 230 4.06 3.53 -12.65
N TRP A 231 2.91 3.73 -13.20
CA TRP A 231 2.15 2.68 -13.87
C TRP A 231 1.93 3.04 -15.33
N ASP A 232 2.45 2.23 -16.21
CA ASP A 232 2.29 2.33 -17.65
C ASP A 232 1.76 1.01 -18.24
N PRO A 233 1.53 0.89 -19.57
CA PRO A 233 1.03 -0.35 -20.17
C PRO A 233 1.95 -1.56 -20.00
N ASP A 234 3.22 -1.35 -19.74
CA ASP A 234 4.24 -2.40 -19.74
C ASP A 234 4.70 -2.78 -18.32
N SER A 235 4.50 -1.86 -17.34
CA SER A 235 5.04 -2.08 -15.99
C SER A 235 4.39 -1.23 -14.89
N ILE A 236 4.64 -1.66 -13.64
CA ILE A 236 4.37 -0.88 -12.43
C ILE A 236 5.66 -0.79 -11.62
N ARG A 237 6.14 0.43 -11.35
CA ARG A 237 7.28 0.68 -10.47
C ARG A 237 6.79 1.30 -9.16
N PHE A 238 7.22 0.75 -8.05
CA PHE A 238 6.86 1.18 -6.69
C PHE A 238 8.02 1.91 -6.04
N THR A 239 7.74 3.04 -5.42
CA THR A 239 8.75 3.83 -4.72
C THR A 239 8.22 4.42 -3.42
N VAL A 240 9.14 4.72 -2.51
CA VAL A 240 8.91 5.52 -1.31
C VAL A 240 9.88 6.69 -1.28
N ILE A 241 9.41 7.85 -0.87
CA ILE A 241 10.22 9.04 -0.68
C ILE A 241 10.31 9.31 0.81
N ASP A 242 11.52 9.19 1.35
CA ASP A 242 11.88 9.48 2.73
C ASP A 242 13.00 10.53 2.73
N ASP A 243 12.85 11.60 3.51
CA ASP A 243 13.79 12.73 3.57
C ASP A 243 14.20 13.29 2.19
N SER A 244 13.23 13.37 1.27
CA SER A 244 13.42 13.85 -0.12
C SER A 244 14.28 12.93 -0.99
N VAL A 245 14.58 11.72 -0.57
CA VAL A 245 15.25 10.68 -1.36
C VAL A 245 14.20 9.65 -1.78
N GLU A 246 14.18 9.34 -3.07
CA GLU A 246 13.27 8.32 -3.63
C GLU A 246 13.98 6.97 -3.69
N TYR A 247 13.38 5.96 -3.07
CA TYR A 247 13.87 4.58 -3.00
C TYR A 247 12.92 3.67 -3.76
N ASN A 248 13.45 2.72 -4.54
CA ASN A 248 12.64 1.67 -5.14
C ASN A 248 12.28 0.61 -4.09
N LEU A 249 11.03 0.14 -4.13
CA LEU A 249 10.54 -0.98 -3.30
C LEU A 249 10.80 -2.35 -3.94
N TYR A 250 11.20 -2.37 -5.20
CA TYR A 250 11.59 -3.56 -5.95
C TYR A 250 12.86 -3.28 -6.74
N THR A 251 13.62 -4.32 -7.07
CA THR A 251 14.83 -4.21 -7.89
C THR A 251 14.50 -3.73 -9.29
N GLU A 252 13.44 -4.30 -9.86
CA GLU A 252 12.95 -4.02 -11.21
C GLU A 252 11.45 -3.66 -11.15
N PRO A 253 10.91 -2.91 -12.10
CA PRO A 253 9.48 -2.70 -12.21
C PRO A 253 8.74 -4.02 -12.39
N PHE A 254 7.54 -4.16 -11.77
CA PHE A 254 6.65 -5.28 -12.03
C PHE A 254 6.24 -5.29 -13.51
N PRO A 255 6.53 -6.35 -14.28
CA PRO A 255 6.16 -6.41 -15.70
C PRO A 255 4.68 -6.71 -15.86
N ILE A 256 4.01 -5.98 -16.77
CA ILE A 256 2.64 -6.27 -17.18
C ILE A 256 2.68 -7.04 -18.50
N ASP A 257 2.15 -8.23 -18.50
CA ASP A 257 2.11 -9.12 -19.67
C ASP A 257 0.73 -9.77 -19.85
N SER A 258 0.65 -10.86 -20.60
CA SER A 258 -0.60 -11.56 -20.86
C SER A 258 -1.16 -12.31 -19.64
N VAL A 259 -0.33 -12.60 -18.62
CA VAL A 259 -0.76 -13.27 -17.38
C VAL A 259 -1.35 -12.27 -16.42
N SER A 260 -0.80 -11.06 -16.38
CA SER A 260 -1.22 -9.95 -15.50
C SER A 260 -2.08 -8.90 -16.24
N ALA A 261 -2.88 -9.34 -17.21
CA ALA A 261 -3.65 -8.45 -18.09
C ALA A 261 -4.70 -7.59 -17.38
N GLU A 262 -5.10 -7.93 -16.16
CA GLU A 262 -5.99 -7.12 -15.33
C GLU A 262 -5.43 -5.72 -15.05
N PHE A 263 -4.11 -5.55 -15.05
CA PHE A 263 -3.48 -4.22 -14.91
C PHE A 263 -3.58 -3.35 -16.17
N GLN A 264 -4.23 -3.85 -17.23
CA GLN A 264 -4.64 -3.07 -18.39
C GLN A 264 -6.03 -2.45 -18.22
N GLU A 265 -6.68 -2.58 -17.05
CA GLU A 265 -8.00 -2.05 -16.76
C GLU A 265 -7.92 -0.91 -15.74
N PRO A 266 -8.96 -0.08 -15.59
CA PRO A 266 -8.97 0.96 -14.55
C PRO A 266 -9.13 0.39 -13.14
N PHE A 267 -8.54 1.08 -12.15
CA PHE A 267 -8.59 0.75 -10.73
C PHE A 267 -9.14 1.91 -9.91
N TYR A 268 -9.77 1.61 -8.78
CA TYR A 268 -10.21 2.60 -7.79
C TYR A 268 -9.38 2.50 -6.51
N LEU A 269 -9.24 3.62 -5.81
CA LEU A 269 -8.45 3.73 -4.58
C LEU A 269 -9.22 3.22 -3.36
N ILE A 270 -8.48 2.66 -2.42
CA ILE A 270 -8.93 2.27 -1.09
C ILE A 270 -7.87 2.71 -0.08
N ALA A 271 -8.30 3.20 1.08
CA ALA A 271 -7.45 3.43 2.24
C ALA A 271 -8.13 2.87 3.49
N ASN A 272 -7.39 2.14 4.31
CA ASN A 272 -7.90 1.55 5.54
C ASN A 272 -6.81 1.36 6.59
N LEU A 273 -7.25 1.13 7.82
CA LEU A 273 -6.42 0.66 8.91
C LEU A 273 -7.06 -0.64 9.44
N ALA A 274 -6.58 -1.79 8.97
CA ALA A 274 -6.99 -3.09 9.49
C ALA A 274 -6.34 -3.38 10.84
N ILE A 275 -6.88 -4.37 11.56
CA ILE A 275 -6.36 -4.82 12.86
C ILE A 275 -6.21 -6.33 12.82
N GLY A 276 -5.02 -6.83 13.12
CA GLY A 276 -4.73 -8.25 13.08
C GLY A 276 -4.79 -8.84 11.68
N GLY A 277 -5.32 -10.05 11.56
CA GLY A 277 -5.40 -10.77 10.30
C GLY A 277 -4.13 -11.53 9.94
N LEU A 278 -4.17 -12.20 8.78
CA LEU A 278 -3.09 -13.11 8.33
C LEU A 278 -1.78 -12.39 8.00
N PHE A 279 -1.82 -11.10 7.79
CA PHE A 279 -0.65 -10.31 7.44
C PHE A 279 0.21 -9.94 8.66
N THR A 280 -0.37 -9.88 9.87
CA THR A 280 0.28 -9.39 11.08
C THR A 280 0.65 -10.50 12.05
N ASP A 281 1.54 -10.21 13.03
CA ASP A 281 1.82 -11.10 14.16
C ASP A 281 0.75 -11.03 15.26
N ALA A 282 -0.23 -10.15 15.15
CA ALA A 282 -1.25 -9.94 16.17
C ALA A 282 -2.28 -11.08 16.16
N VAL A 283 -2.01 -12.10 16.97
CA VAL A 283 -2.92 -13.17 17.28
C VAL A 283 -3.58 -12.86 18.63
N TYR A 284 -4.87 -12.50 18.61
CA TYR A 284 -5.73 -12.41 19.80
C TYR A 284 -5.06 -11.92 21.10
N ASN A 285 -5.32 -10.69 21.61
CA ASN A 285 -5.22 -10.27 23.01
C ASN A 285 -4.38 -9.04 23.41
N TRP A 286 -4.05 -8.06 22.58
CA TRP A 286 -3.10 -7.04 23.02
C TRP A 286 -3.59 -5.58 23.10
N TRP A 287 -4.89 -5.27 23.05
CA TRP A 287 -5.32 -3.89 22.80
C TRP A 287 -6.01 -3.18 23.96
N ASN A 288 -5.42 -2.06 24.37
CA ASN A 288 -6.00 -0.98 25.17
C ASN A 288 -5.51 0.39 24.65
N ARG A 289 -5.34 0.60 23.35
CA ARG A 289 -4.83 1.86 22.82
C ARG A 289 -5.56 2.25 21.53
N ILE A 290 -5.60 3.56 21.27
CA ILE A 290 -6.16 4.15 20.06
C ILE A 290 -5.01 4.33 19.06
N ALA A 291 -5.18 3.85 17.84
CA ALA A 291 -4.23 4.06 16.74
C ALA A 291 -4.83 5.03 15.71
N TYR A 292 -4.01 5.91 15.16
CA TYR A 292 -4.42 6.92 14.18
C TYR A 292 -3.61 6.79 12.90
N PHE A 293 -4.31 6.64 11.78
CA PHE A 293 -3.74 6.66 10.45
C PHE A 293 -4.11 7.96 9.75
N TYR A 294 -3.12 8.65 9.18
CA TYR A 294 -3.31 9.88 8.42
C TYR A 294 -2.89 9.67 6.97
N ALA A 295 -3.83 9.71 6.06
CA ALA A 295 -3.54 9.84 4.65
C ALA A 295 -3.64 11.30 4.24
N PHE A 296 -2.55 11.84 3.73
CA PHE A 296 -2.45 13.19 3.14
C PHE A 296 -2.59 13.11 1.66
N SER A 297 -2.95 14.11 1.00
CA SER A 297 -3.03 14.23 -0.45
C SER A 297 -2.76 12.92 -1.23
N CYS A 298 -3.69 12.51 -2.02
CA CYS A 298 -3.45 11.54 -3.08
C CYS A 298 -3.43 12.33 -4.39
N SER A 299 -2.32 12.31 -5.13
CA SER A 299 -2.22 12.97 -6.42
C SER A 299 -2.02 11.96 -7.53
N TYR A 300 -2.67 12.22 -8.65
CA TYR A 300 -2.55 11.45 -9.88
C TYR A 300 -2.03 12.35 -10.99
N VAL A 301 -0.97 11.89 -11.62
CA VAL A 301 -0.28 12.63 -12.69
C VAL A 301 -0.14 11.72 -13.91
N CYS A 302 -0.50 12.21 -15.07
CA CYS A 302 -0.30 11.54 -16.37
C CYS A 302 1.02 11.89 -17.01
#